data_b2c83c40aa84ab3ddefbfdd68121e03a
#
_entry.id   b2c83c40aa84ab3ddefbfdd68121e03a
#
_cell.length_a   1.000
_cell.length_b   1.000
_cell.length_c   1.000
_cell.angle_alpha   90.00
_cell.angle_beta   90.00
_cell.angle_gamma   90.00
#
_symmetry.space_group_name_H-M   'P 1'
#
loop_
_entity.id
_entity.type
_entity.pdbx_description
1 polymer ?
#
loop_
_entity_poly.entity_id
_entity_poly.type
_entity_poly.pdbx_seq_one_letter_code
_entity_poly.pdbx_strand_id
1 'polypeptide(L)'
;VGLRFDTRESDSRWIDTVWTCTSEQVAEMTSVATACWGLVFHERDGQAYAGITGPETKTGTAPVPEDASFVGIEFAVGTSLRPVPPSLLVDGGVELEADRGAFRLDGVQWATPSPDDAEALVERLVRAGVLIRDPLVAHIRLGHCPEVTARTVERRFRAATGLAQGAVRQIERARAAARLLAGGLPVAGVVSRLEYFDEPHLARALRRYVGRTARQLGAGAGGAIGLDLNHPSTS
;
A
#
# COMPACT_ATOMS: atom_id res chain seq x y z
N VAL A 1 10.07 20.83 5.24
CA VAL A 1 11.08 19.84 4.83
C VAL A 1 10.56 18.46 5.19
N GLY A 2 10.36 17.61 4.23
CA GLY A 2 9.87 16.25 4.46
C GLY A 2 8.93 15.74 3.36
N LEU A 3 8.30 14.59 3.64
CA LEU A 3 7.18 14.08 2.87
C LEU A 3 5.87 14.55 3.52
N ARG A 4 4.99 15.11 2.72
CA ARG A 4 3.64 15.44 3.15
C ARG A 4 2.66 14.54 2.42
N PHE A 5 2.07 13.61 3.16
CA PHE A 5 1.02 12.73 2.68
C PHE A 5 -0.36 13.29 3.01
N ASP A 6 -1.26 13.17 2.06
CA ASP A 6 -2.69 13.30 2.27
C ASP A 6 -3.36 12.05 1.69
N THR A 7 -4.27 11.45 2.46
CA THR A 7 -4.93 10.20 2.07
C THR A 7 -6.43 10.35 2.18
N ARG A 8 -7.15 9.73 1.27
CA ARG A 8 -8.60 9.61 1.32
C ARG A 8 -9.05 8.18 1.12
N GLU A 9 -10.13 7.83 1.80
CA GLU A 9 -10.86 6.59 1.54
C GLU A 9 -11.60 6.67 0.20
N SER A 10 -11.96 5.52 -0.32
CA SER A 10 -12.75 5.40 -1.55
C SER A 10 -13.93 4.46 -1.30
N ASP A 11 -15.10 4.81 -1.83
CA ASP A 11 -16.26 3.93 -1.83
C ASP A 11 -16.11 2.76 -2.82
N SER A 12 -15.07 2.78 -3.64
CA SER A 12 -14.79 1.72 -4.60
C SER A 12 -14.23 0.48 -3.89
N ARG A 13 -14.91 -0.64 -4.00
CA ARG A 13 -14.43 -1.94 -3.49
C ARG A 13 -13.07 -2.39 -4.07
N TRP A 14 -12.56 -1.72 -5.09
CA TRP A 14 -11.31 -2.03 -5.78
C TRP A 14 -10.12 -1.26 -5.21
N ILE A 15 -10.39 -0.15 -4.55
CA ILE A 15 -9.39 0.78 -4.01
C ILE A 15 -9.34 0.59 -2.49
N ASP A 16 -8.16 0.54 -1.93
CA ASP A 16 -7.92 0.63 -0.49
C ASP A 16 -7.78 2.10 -0.10
N THR A 17 -6.89 2.81 -0.77
CA THR A 17 -6.58 4.21 -0.47
C THR A 17 -6.18 4.96 -1.74
N VAL A 18 -6.61 6.19 -1.87
CA VAL A 18 -6.04 7.18 -2.79
C VAL A 18 -5.21 8.14 -1.96
N TRP A 19 -3.98 8.40 -2.40
CA TRP A 19 -3.09 9.29 -1.68
C TRP A 19 -2.39 10.27 -2.61
N THR A 20 -2.06 11.43 -2.07
CA THR A 20 -1.13 12.38 -2.67
C THR A 20 0.08 12.54 -1.76
N CYS A 21 1.21 12.86 -2.35
CA CYS A 21 2.41 13.16 -1.60
C CYS A 21 3.18 14.27 -2.29
N THR A 22 3.71 15.19 -1.50
CA THR A 22 4.71 16.16 -1.97
C THR A 22 6.01 15.92 -1.24
N SER A 23 7.13 15.95 -1.97
CA SER A 23 8.48 15.84 -1.41
C SER A 23 9.15 17.21 -1.43
N GLU A 24 9.65 17.66 -0.27
CA GLU A 24 10.39 18.91 -0.13
C GLU A 24 11.75 18.59 0.50
N GLN A 25 12.83 18.71 -0.26
CA GLN A 25 14.20 18.49 0.21
C GLN A 25 14.42 17.10 0.86
N VAL A 26 13.83 16.07 0.27
CA VAL A 26 13.93 14.68 0.73
C VAL A 26 14.37 13.82 -0.44
N ALA A 27 15.54 13.22 -0.32
CA ALA A 27 16.10 12.33 -1.33
C ALA A 27 15.78 10.85 -1.06
N GLU A 28 15.44 10.49 0.18
CA GLU A 28 15.17 9.13 0.60
C GLU A 28 14.05 9.08 1.64
N MET A 29 13.28 8.00 1.62
CA MET A 29 12.29 7.70 2.65
C MET A 29 12.42 6.27 3.17
N THR A 30 11.90 6.03 4.38
CA THR A 30 11.63 4.67 4.81
C THR A 30 10.40 4.15 4.09
N SER A 31 10.57 3.14 3.25
CA SER A 31 9.47 2.37 2.69
C SER A 31 8.89 1.44 3.75
N VAL A 32 7.57 1.44 3.89
CA VAL A 32 6.84 0.60 4.86
C VAL A 32 6.21 -0.56 4.13
N ALA A 33 6.41 -1.77 4.65
CA ALA A 33 5.80 -2.96 4.08
C ALA A 33 4.29 -2.78 3.84
N THR A 34 3.83 -3.20 2.68
CA THR A 34 2.42 -3.17 2.29
C THR A 34 2.00 -4.50 1.68
N ALA A 35 0.76 -4.92 1.93
CA ALA A 35 0.17 -6.09 1.29
C ALA A 35 -0.54 -5.75 -0.03
N CYS A 36 -0.64 -4.46 -0.32
CA CYS A 36 -1.28 -3.92 -1.52
C CYS A 36 -0.24 -3.67 -2.60
N TRP A 37 -0.69 -3.72 -3.84
CA TRP A 37 0.00 -3.14 -4.96
C TRP A 37 -0.74 -1.87 -5.39
N GLY A 38 -0.09 -1.01 -6.16
CA GLY A 38 -0.67 0.26 -6.55
C GLY A 38 -0.19 0.78 -7.89
N LEU A 39 -0.83 1.84 -8.34
CA LEU A 39 -0.36 2.71 -9.40
C LEU A 39 0.14 4.01 -8.77
N VAL A 40 1.30 4.46 -9.21
CA VAL A 40 1.91 5.72 -8.76
C VAL A 40 2.22 6.57 -9.98
N PHE A 41 1.86 7.82 -9.88
CA PHE A 41 2.09 8.83 -10.91
C PHE A 41 2.84 10.00 -10.29
N HIS A 42 3.82 10.55 -11.00
CA HIS A 42 4.45 11.80 -10.58
C HIS A 42 4.92 12.58 -11.82
N GLU A 43 5.12 13.86 -11.63
CA GLU A 43 5.75 14.74 -12.59
C GLU A 43 6.98 15.36 -11.97
N ARG A 44 8.07 15.39 -12.75
CA ARG A 44 9.33 16.01 -12.37
C ARG A 44 9.93 16.69 -13.59
N ASP A 45 10.33 17.94 -13.46
CA ASP A 45 10.97 18.72 -14.52
C ASP A 45 10.16 18.73 -15.85
N GLY A 46 8.82 18.68 -15.74
CA GLY A 46 7.90 18.61 -16.88
C GLY A 46 7.84 17.26 -17.58
N GLN A 47 8.48 16.22 -17.02
CA GLN A 47 8.38 14.84 -17.46
C GLN A 47 7.43 14.06 -16.58
N ALA A 48 6.49 13.33 -17.19
CA ALA A 48 5.55 12.48 -16.49
C ALA A 48 6.15 11.08 -16.28
N TYR A 49 5.84 10.50 -15.12
CA TYR A 49 6.22 9.15 -14.75
C TYR A 49 4.99 8.39 -14.24
N ALA A 50 4.92 7.13 -14.59
CA ALA A 50 3.92 6.21 -14.06
C ALA A 50 4.59 4.89 -13.71
N GLY A 51 4.08 4.22 -12.67
CA GLY A 51 4.62 2.94 -12.25
C GLY A 51 3.59 2.08 -11.55
N ILE A 52 3.85 0.78 -11.56
CA ILE A 52 3.17 -0.21 -10.72
C ILE A 52 4.10 -0.50 -9.56
N THR A 53 3.61 -0.33 -8.33
CA THR A 53 4.31 -0.73 -7.11
C THR A 53 3.70 -2.03 -6.59
N GLY A 54 4.52 -2.96 -6.19
CA GLY A 54 4.08 -4.25 -5.65
C GLY A 54 3.97 -4.28 -4.14
N PRO A 55 3.45 -5.40 -3.61
CA PRO A 55 3.50 -5.67 -2.18
C PRO A 55 4.95 -5.73 -1.67
N GLU A 56 5.20 -5.15 -0.50
CA GLU A 56 6.51 -5.17 0.15
C GLU A 56 6.49 -6.05 1.40
N THR A 57 7.36 -7.05 1.47
CA THR A 57 7.39 -8.03 2.57
C THR A 57 8.16 -7.56 3.80
N LYS A 58 8.87 -6.46 3.70
CA LYS A 58 9.65 -5.82 4.76
C LYS A 58 9.85 -4.34 4.46
N THR A 59 10.19 -3.58 5.49
CA THR A 59 10.65 -2.19 5.32
C THR A 59 11.97 -2.12 4.54
N GLY A 60 12.16 -1.01 3.86
CA GLY A 60 13.39 -0.68 3.13
C GLY A 60 13.65 0.82 3.12
N THR A 61 14.58 1.23 2.29
CA THR A 61 14.81 2.64 1.92
C THR A 61 14.47 2.79 0.45
N ALA A 62 13.68 3.79 0.12
CA ALA A 62 13.33 4.12 -1.26
C ALA A 62 13.84 5.52 -1.61
N PRO A 63 14.43 5.72 -2.80
CA PRO A 63 14.73 7.06 -3.29
C PRO A 63 13.42 7.81 -3.54
N VAL A 64 13.42 9.09 -3.27
CA VAL A 64 12.31 9.99 -3.54
C VAL A 64 12.82 11.14 -4.40
N PRO A 65 12.26 11.39 -5.57
CA PRO A 65 12.55 12.60 -6.33
C PRO A 65 12.28 13.83 -5.47
N GLU A 66 13.25 14.74 -5.41
CA GLU A 66 13.09 16.01 -4.71
C GLU A 66 12.10 16.92 -5.45
N ASP A 67 11.34 17.72 -4.70
CA ASP A 67 10.40 18.72 -5.21
C ASP A 67 9.39 18.14 -6.22
N ALA A 68 8.94 16.91 -5.97
CA ALA A 68 7.97 16.21 -6.81
C ALA A 68 6.60 16.09 -6.13
N SER A 69 5.57 16.02 -6.96
CA SER A 69 4.20 15.73 -6.53
C SER A 69 3.77 14.36 -7.06
N PHE A 70 3.21 13.57 -6.17
CA PHE A 70 2.80 12.20 -6.44
C PHE A 70 1.30 12.04 -6.26
N VAL A 71 0.71 11.20 -7.10
CA VAL A 71 -0.64 10.65 -6.92
C VAL A 71 -0.51 9.14 -6.91
N GLY A 72 -1.09 8.48 -5.92
CA GLY A 72 -1.08 7.03 -5.80
C GLY A 72 -2.46 6.45 -5.57
N ILE A 73 -2.68 5.27 -6.14
CA ILE A 73 -3.87 4.46 -5.94
C ILE A 73 -3.41 3.12 -5.39
N GLU A 74 -3.64 2.85 -4.11
CA GLU A 74 -3.46 1.52 -3.53
C GLU A 74 -4.72 0.69 -3.76
N PHE A 75 -4.55 -0.53 -4.29
CA PHE A 75 -5.68 -1.42 -4.58
C PHE A 75 -6.00 -2.31 -3.39
N ALA A 76 -7.28 -2.55 -3.17
CA ALA A 76 -7.76 -3.44 -2.12
C ALA A 76 -7.17 -4.84 -2.27
N VAL A 77 -6.79 -5.46 -1.15
CA VAL A 77 -6.26 -6.82 -1.11
C VAL A 77 -7.19 -7.80 -1.83
N GLY A 78 -6.60 -8.59 -2.73
CA GLY A 78 -7.35 -9.50 -3.61
C GLY A 78 -7.66 -8.92 -4.99
N THR A 79 -7.38 -7.65 -5.23
CA THR A 79 -7.35 -7.05 -6.57
C THR A 79 -6.00 -7.35 -7.21
N SER A 80 -5.97 -7.66 -8.49
CA SER A 80 -4.75 -7.91 -9.26
C SER A 80 -4.85 -7.43 -10.69
N LEU A 81 -3.71 -7.21 -11.32
CA LEU A 81 -3.60 -6.93 -12.75
C LEU A 81 -3.60 -8.25 -13.53
N ARG A 82 -4.42 -8.34 -14.56
CA ARG A 82 -4.40 -9.51 -15.45
C ARG A 82 -3.07 -9.67 -16.18
N PRO A 83 -2.48 -8.60 -16.78
CA PRO A 83 -1.25 -8.73 -17.55
C PRO A 83 0.01 -9.00 -16.72
N VAL A 84 -0.03 -8.71 -15.40
CA VAL A 84 1.13 -8.85 -14.51
C VAL A 84 0.77 -9.69 -13.30
N PRO A 85 1.31 -10.92 -13.19
CA PRO A 85 1.11 -11.75 -12.00
C PRO A 85 1.61 -11.04 -10.73
N PRO A 86 0.81 -10.98 -9.65
CA PRO A 86 1.22 -10.30 -8.42
C PRO A 86 2.54 -10.80 -7.83
N SER A 87 2.89 -12.06 -8.04
CA SER A 87 4.15 -12.65 -7.59
C SER A 87 5.39 -12.02 -8.22
N LEU A 88 5.28 -11.41 -9.39
CA LEU A 88 6.37 -10.69 -10.04
C LEU A 88 6.55 -9.27 -9.50
N LEU A 89 5.56 -8.77 -8.77
CA LEU A 89 5.58 -7.44 -8.17
C LEU A 89 6.04 -7.44 -6.71
N VAL A 90 6.14 -8.60 -6.07
CA VAL A 90 6.54 -8.69 -4.65
C VAL A 90 7.95 -8.15 -4.46
N ASP A 91 8.10 -7.21 -3.53
CA ASP A 91 9.35 -6.47 -3.23
C ASP A 91 9.94 -5.75 -4.47
N GLY A 92 9.07 -5.33 -5.41
CA GLY A 92 9.48 -4.66 -6.63
C GLY A 92 8.36 -3.85 -7.26
N GLY A 93 8.60 -3.41 -8.49
CA GLY A 93 7.65 -2.63 -9.29
C GLY A 93 8.02 -2.64 -10.76
N VAL A 94 7.19 -2.03 -11.57
CA VAL A 94 7.37 -1.89 -13.01
C VAL A 94 7.13 -0.45 -13.40
N GLU A 95 8.10 0.15 -14.08
CA GLU A 95 7.91 1.45 -14.71
C GLU A 95 7.04 1.30 -15.97
N LEU A 96 6.13 2.22 -16.17
CA LEU A 96 5.23 2.28 -17.32
C LEU A 96 5.64 3.40 -18.25
N GLU A 97 5.44 3.20 -19.54
CA GLU A 97 5.55 4.31 -20.50
C GLU A 97 4.55 5.40 -20.13
N ALA A 98 5.02 6.62 -19.91
CA ALA A 98 4.19 7.76 -19.55
C ALA A 98 4.58 8.98 -20.40
N ASP A 99 3.59 9.80 -20.70
CA ASP A 99 3.72 11.11 -21.33
C ASP A 99 2.75 12.06 -20.61
N ARG A 100 2.79 13.36 -20.94
CA ARG A 100 1.91 14.36 -20.32
C ARG A 100 0.45 13.94 -20.39
N GLY A 101 -0.13 13.69 -19.21
CA GLY A 101 -1.54 13.35 -19.05
C GLY A 101 -1.93 11.93 -19.47
N ALA A 102 -0.98 11.05 -19.82
CA ALA A 102 -1.29 9.68 -20.23
C ALA A 102 -0.19 8.68 -19.84
N PHE A 103 -0.57 7.42 -19.67
CA PHE A 103 0.34 6.29 -19.46
C PHE A 103 -0.13 5.07 -20.25
N ARG A 104 0.78 4.11 -20.49
CA ARG A 104 0.46 2.87 -21.21
C ARG A 104 0.43 1.68 -20.27
N LEU A 105 -0.68 0.95 -20.27
CA LEU A 105 -0.84 -0.28 -19.50
C LEU A 105 -1.57 -1.31 -20.38
N ASP A 106 -1.05 -2.54 -20.45
CA ASP A 106 -1.59 -3.64 -21.27
C ASP A 106 -1.74 -3.25 -22.75
N GLY A 107 -0.77 -2.52 -23.30
CA GLY A 107 -0.78 -2.05 -24.70
C GLY A 107 -1.78 -0.92 -24.99
N VAL A 108 -2.57 -0.50 -24.03
CA VAL A 108 -3.59 0.55 -24.14
C VAL A 108 -3.10 1.83 -23.47
N GLN A 109 -3.40 2.97 -24.07
CA GLN A 109 -3.13 4.28 -23.50
C GLN A 109 -4.30 4.71 -22.59
N TRP A 110 -3.98 5.15 -21.38
CA TRP A 110 -4.92 5.61 -20.36
C TRP A 110 -4.59 7.04 -19.95
N ALA A 111 -5.61 7.83 -19.65
CA ALA A 111 -5.40 9.14 -19.07
C ALA A 111 -4.85 9.02 -17.64
N THR A 112 -3.81 9.78 -17.32
CA THR A 112 -3.29 9.89 -15.94
C THR A 112 -4.38 10.54 -15.07
N PRO A 113 -4.74 9.95 -13.93
CA PRO A 113 -5.79 10.49 -13.08
C PRO A 113 -5.29 11.67 -12.25
N SER A 114 -6.19 12.59 -11.96
CA SER A 114 -6.08 13.43 -10.76
C SER A 114 -6.46 12.61 -9.53
N PRO A 115 -6.19 13.10 -8.31
CA PRO A 115 -6.67 12.42 -7.10
C PRO A 115 -8.19 12.21 -7.08
N ASP A 116 -8.95 13.13 -7.68
CA ASP A 116 -10.41 13.08 -7.72
C ASP A 116 -10.95 12.15 -8.82
N ASP A 117 -10.13 11.79 -9.80
CA ASP A 117 -10.50 10.93 -10.93
C ASP A 117 -10.03 9.46 -10.76
N ALA A 118 -9.46 9.11 -9.61
CA ALA A 118 -8.91 7.79 -9.36
C ALA A 118 -9.94 6.67 -9.57
N GLU A 119 -11.15 6.84 -9.05
CA GLU A 119 -12.26 5.88 -9.19
C GLU A 119 -12.66 5.73 -10.66
N ALA A 120 -12.73 6.82 -11.41
CA ALA A 120 -13.09 6.79 -12.82
C ALA A 120 -12.05 6.03 -13.67
N LEU A 121 -10.75 6.16 -13.35
CA LEU A 121 -9.71 5.34 -13.98
C LEU A 121 -9.91 3.87 -13.62
N VAL A 122 -10.08 3.56 -12.34
CA VAL A 122 -10.23 2.18 -11.85
C VAL A 122 -11.45 1.50 -12.48
N GLU A 123 -12.59 2.19 -12.59
CA GLU A 123 -13.77 1.66 -13.27
C GLU A 123 -13.52 1.34 -14.75
N ARG A 124 -12.75 2.18 -15.43
CA ARG A 124 -12.36 1.92 -16.83
C ARG A 124 -11.48 0.69 -16.96
N LEU A 125 -10.46 0.55 -16.07
CA LEU A 125 -9.58 -0.61 -16.03
C LEU A 125 -10.35 -1.91 -15.72
N VAL A 126 -11.34 -1.85 -14.83
CA VAL A 126 -12.23 -2.98 -14.51
C VAL A 126 -13.09 -3.36 -15.73
N ARG A 127 -13.74 -2.37 -16.37
CA ARG A 127 -14.56 -2.62 -17.57
C ARG A 127 -13.75 -3.21 -18.74
N ALA A 128 -12.50 -2.80 -18.88
CA ALA A 128 -11.57 -3.35 -19.86
C ALA A 128 -11.03 -4.73 -19.46
N GLY A 129 -11.33 -5.19 -18.23
CA GLY A 129 -10.84 -6.47 -17.71
C GLY A 129 -9.34 -6.49 -17.41
N VAL A 130 -8.69 -5.33 -17.29
CA VAL A 130 -7.30 -5.18 -16.88
C VAL A 130 -7.16 -5.45 -15.38
N LEU A 131 -8.12 -4.95 -14.58
CA LEU A 131 -8.24 -5.26 -13.15
C LEU A 131 -9.21 -6.41 -12.92
N ILE A 132 -8.79 -7.36 -12.12
CA ILE A 132 -9.59 -8.51 -11.66
C ILE A 132 -9.51 -8.60 -10.13
N ARG A 133 -10.56 -9.14 -9.51
CA ARG A 133 -10.62 -9.31 -8.05
C ARG A 133 -11.01 -10.74 -7.70
N ASP A 134 -10.26 -11.35 -6.79
CA ASP A 134 -10.55 -12.66 -6.27
C ASP A 134 -11.69 -12.58 -5.23
N PRO A 135 -12.88 -13.16 -5.51
CA PRO A 135 -14.02 -13.05 -4.60
C PRO A 135 -13.78 -13.77 -3.27
N LEU A 136 -13.03 -14.88 -3.25
CA LEU A 136 -12.72 -15.60 -2.01
C LEU A 136 -11.83 -14.78 -1.09
N VAL A 137 -10.78 -14.16 -1.63
CA VAL A 137 -9.89 -13.29 -0.86
C VAL A 137 -10.67 -12.08 -0.33
N ALA A 138 -11.52 -11.47 -1.16
CA ALA A 138 -12.37 -10.36 -0.74
C ALA A 138 -13.32 -10.75 0.40
N HIS A 139 -13.99 -11.91 0.34
CA HIS A 139 -14.87 -12.40 1.40
C HIS A 139 -14.12 -12.66 2.71
N ILE A 140 -12.95 -13.29 2.64
CA ILE A 140 -12.13 -13.55 3.84
C ILE A 140 -11.70 -12.23 4.50
N ARG A 141 -11.39 -11.21 3.70
CA ARG A 141 -11.03 -9.87 4.21
C ARG A 141 -12.18 -9.19 4.96
N LEU A 142 -13.42 -9.49 4.59
CA LEU A 142 -14.62 -9.04 5.29
C LEU A 142 -14.98 -9.91 6.52
N GLY A 143 -14.10 -10.83 6.94
CA GLY A 143 -14.29 -11.68 8.12
C GLY A 143 -15.16 -12.92 7.85
N HIS A 144 -15.54 -13.19 6.60
CA HIS A 144 -16.29 -14.39 6.28
C HIS A 144 -15.40 -15.64 6.31
N CYS A 145 -15.91 -16.72 6.89
CA CYS A 145 -15.26 -18.04 6.88
C CYS A 145 -15.81 -18.85 5.69
N PRO A 146 -15.04 -19.02 4.62
CA PRO A 146 -15.50 -19.78 3.46
C PRO A 146 -15.46 -21.30 3.74
N GLU A 147 -16.41 -22.04 3.16
CA GLU A 147 -16.44 -23.50 3.20
C GLU A 147 -15.41 -24.13 2.21
N VAL A 148 -14.14 -23.77 2.37
CA VAL A 148 -13.03 -24.28 1.57
C VAL A 148 -11.84 -24.64 2.46
N THR A 149 -10.97 -25.51 1.96
CA THR A 149 -9.79 -25.93 2.74
C THR A 149 -8.79 -24.78 2.92
N ALA A 150 -8.03 -24.80 4.02
CA ALA A 150 -6.94 -23.85 4.27
C ALA A 150 -5.94 -23.79 3.11
N ARG A 151 -5.65 -24.93 2.46
CA ARG A 151 -4.80 -25.01 1.27
C ARG A 151 -5.37 -24.22 0.09
N THR A 152 -6.69 -24.26 -0.10
CA THR A 152 -7.36 -23.48 -1.16
C THR A 152 -7.28 -21.98 -0.85
N VAL A 153 -7.53 -21.58 0.39
CA VAL A 153 -7.38 -20.19 0.84
C VAL A 153 -5.97 -19.69 0.57
N GLU A 154 -4.95 -20.42 1.04
CA GLU A 154 -3.55 -20.01 0.88
C GLU A 154 -3.16 -19.88 -0.61
N ARG A 155 -3.58 -20.83 -1.46
CA ARG A 155 -3.34 -20.76 -2.90
C ARG A 155 -3.97 -19.54 -3.54
N ARG A 156 -5.22 -19.20 -3.15
CA ARG A 156 -5.94 -18.04 -3.69
C ARG A 156 -5.30 -16.73 -3.22
N PHE A 157 -4.91 -16.63 -1.95
CA PHE A 157 -4.16 -15.46 -1.46
C PHE A 157 -2.86 -15.26 -2.25
N ARG A 158 -2.04 -16.30 -2.42
CA ARG A 158 -0.80 -16.19 -3.20
C ARG A 158 -1.04 -15.80 -4.65
N ALA A 159 -2.09 -16.35 -5.27
CA ALA A 159 -2.41 -16.01 -6.66
C ALA A 159 -2.89 -14.56 -6.81
N ALA A 160 -3.65 -14.03 -5.85
CA ALA A 160 -4.25 -12.70 -5.92
C ALA A 160 -3.36 -11.58 -5.35
N THR A 161 -2.41 -11.91 -4.47
CA THR A 161 -1.58 -10.91 -3.78
C THR A 161 -0.07 -11.13 -3.91
N GLY A 162 0.35 -12.29 -4.39
CA GLY A 162 1.76 -12.74 -4.33
C GLY A 162 2.21 -13.19 -2.93
N LEU A 163 1.40 -12.96 -1.89
CA LEU A 163 1.74 -13.19 -0.49
C LEU A 163 0.91 -14.29 0.15
N ALA A 164 1.44 -14.92 1.19
CA ALA A 164 0.69 -15.79 2.08
C ALA A 164 -0.31 -14.99 2.92
N GLN A 165 -1.48 -15.57 3.24
CA GLN A 165 -2.49 -14.93 4.08
C GLN A 165 -1.91 -14.44 5.43
N GLY A 166 -1.05 -15.26 6.05
CA GLY A 166 -0.41 -14.91 7.31
C GLY A 166 0.52 -13.70 7.19
N ALA A 167 1.24 -13.54 6.05
CA ALA A 167 2.08 -12.40 5.79
C ALA A 167 1.25 -11.11 5.64
N VAL A 168 0.16 -11.16 4.88
CA VAL A 168 -0.78 -10.04 4.73
C VAL A 168 -1.26 -9.55 6.09
N ARG A 169 -1.75 -10.46 6.96
CA ARG A 169 -2.20 -10.10 8.32
C ARG A 169 -1.11 -9.45 9.17
N GLN A 170 0.12 -9.96 9.10
CA GLN A 170 1.23 -9.40 9.89
C GLN A 170 1.63 -8.00 9.43
N ILE A 171 1.67 -7.76 8.11
CA ILE A 171 1.97 -6.45 7.54
C ILE A 171 0.91 -5.44 7.98
N GLU A 172 -0.37 -5.75 7.78
CA GLU A 172 -1.47 -4.86 8.14
C GLU A 172 -1.52 -4.58 9.65
N ARG A 173 -1.30 -5.60 10.47
CA ARG A 173 -1.23 -5.44 11.93
C ARG A 173 -0.08 -4.52 12.35
N ALA A 174 1.09 -4.60 11.68
CA ALA A 174 2.21 -3.72 11.96
C ALA A 174 1.95 -2.28 11.52
N ARG A 175 1.29 -2.06 10.36
CA ARG A 175 0.85 -0.73 9.90
C ARG A 175 -0.17 -0.12 10.88
N ALA A 176 -1.15 -0.89 11.32
CA ALA A 176 -2.11 -0.46 12.34
C ALA A 176 -1.43 -0.09 13.66
N ALA A 177 -0.46 -0.90 14.11
CA ALA A 177 0.33 -0.59 15.31
C ALA A 177 1.10 0.73 15.17
N ALA A 178 1.69 0.99 14.01
CA ALA A 178 2.42 2.23 13.76
C ALA A 178 1.51 3.46 13.86
N ARG A 179 0.31 3.42 13.27
CA ARG A 179 -0.68 4.50 13.36
C ARG A 179 -1.16 4.74 14.79
N LEU A 180 -1.47 3.68 15.53
CA LEU A 180 -1.90 3.77 16.93
C LEU A 180 -0.81 4.39 17.83
N LEU A 181 0.46 4.01 17.62
CA LEU A 181 1.59 4.58 18.36
C LEU A 181 1.82 6.05 18.01
N ALA A 182 1.74 6.40 16.73
CA ALA A 182 1.84 7.79 16.28
C ALA A 182 0.69 8.65 16.82
N GLY A 183 -0.51 8.06 16.95
CA GLY A 183 -1.68 8.68 17.60
C GLY A 183 -1.60 8.74 19.12
N GLY A 184 -0.48 8.33 19.72
CA GLY A 184 -0.22 8.45 21.17
C GLY A 184 -0.74 7.29 22.02
N LEU A 185 -1.24 6.18 21.43
CA LEU A 185 -1.63 5.02 22.23
C LEU A 185 -0.38 4.38 22.88
N PRO A 186 -0.39 4.12 24.22
CA PRO A 186 0.74 3.47 24.88
C PRO A 186 1.04 2.07 24.33
N VAL A 187 2.31 1.66 24.37
CA VAL A 187 2.79 0.36 23.86
C VAL A 187 1.96 -0.82 24.38
N ALA A 188 1.68 -0.85 25.69
CA ALA A 188 0.86 -1.89 26.30
C ALA A 188 -0.58 -1.92 25.74
N GLY A 189 -1.16 -0.74 25.43
CA GLY A 189 -2.46 -0.63 24.79
C GLY A 189 -2.47 -1.18 23.37
N VAL A 190 -1.39 -0.92 22.59
CA VAL A 190 -1.23 -1.46 21.24
C VAL A 190 -1.06 -2.98 21.28
N VAL A 191 -0.25 -3.52 22.22
CA VAL A 191 -0.07 -4.96 22.43
C VAL A 191 -1.41 -5.63 22.67
N SER A 192 -2.21 -5.10 23.61
CA SER A 192 -3.53 -5.65 23.94
C SER A 192 -4.52 -5.53 22.77
N ARG A 193 -4.63 -4.34 22.15
CA ARG A 193 -5.63 -4.07 21.10
C ARG A 193 -5.40 -4.86 19.81
N LEU A 194 -4.13 -5.07 19.46
CA LEU A 194 -3.75 -5.79 18.25
C LEU A 194 -3.28 -7.23 18.52
N GLU A 195 -3.51 -7.74 19.73
CA GLU A 195 -3.25 -9.14 20.10
C GLU A 195 -1.79 -9.57 19.85
N TYR A 196 -0.81 -8.68 20.10
CA TYR A 196 0.58 -9.09 20.17
C TYR A 196 0.81 -9.89 21.45
N PHE A 197 1.68 -10.89 21.38
CA PHE A 197 1.98 -11.73 22.55
C PHE A 197 2.62 -10.92 23.68
N ASP A 198 3.57 -10.04 23.33
CA ASP A 198 4.31 -9.17 24.24
C ASP A 198 4.88 -7.94 23.49
N GLU A 199 5.47 -7.00 24.26
CA GLU A 199 6.16 -5.84 23.69
C GLU A 199 7.35 -6.19 22.77
N PRO A 200 8.22 -7.19 23.10
CA PRO A 200 9.25 -7.66 22.19
C PRO A 200 8.71 -8.18 20.85
N HIS A 201 7.55 -8.84 20.83
CA HIS A 201 6.91 -9.29 19.60
C HIS A 201 6.47 -8.09 18.74
N LEU A 202 5.82 -7.09 19.35
CA LEU A 202 5.48 -5.83 18.67
C LEU A 202 6.74 -5.13 18.13
N ALA A 203 7.80 -5.03 18.93
CA ALA A 203 9.05 -4.38 18.54
C ALA A 203 9.71 -5.07 17.33
N ARG A 204 9.68 -6.41 17.26
CA ARG A 204 10.16 -7.17 16.09
C ARG A 204 9.32 -6.89 14.84
N ALA A 205 7.99 -6.84 14.99
CA ALA A 205 7.09 -6.54 13.88
C ALA A 205 7.31 -5.11 13.34
N LEU A 206 7.38 -4.12 14.22
CA LEU A 206 7.65 -2.74 13.84
C LEU A 206 9.00 -2.60 13.12
N ARG A 207 10.06 -3.22 13.63
CA ARG A 207 11.37 -3.20 12.98
C ARG A 207 11.34 -3.84 11.60
N ARG A 208 10.63 -4.96 11.45
CA ARG A 208 10.57 -5.70 10.19
C ARG A 208 9.73 -5.00 9.13
N TYR A 209 8.58 -4.47 9.52
CA TYR A 209 7.56 -4.02 8.56
C TYR A 209 7.44 -2.50 8.43
N VAL A 210 7.87 -1.75 9.47
CA VAL A 210 7.71 -0.28 9.51
C VAL A 210 9.06 0.45 9.49
N GLY A 211 10.13 -0.19 9.99
CA GLY A 211 11.45 0.40 10.08
C GLY A 211 11.58 1.48 11.17
N ARG A 212 10.64 1.54 12.11
CA ARG A 212 10.63 2.48 13.23
C ARG A 212 10.38 1.75 14.54
N THR A 213 10.94 2.29 15.62
CA THR A 213 10.62 1.86 16.98
C THR A 213 9.33 2.52 17.46
N ALA A 214 8.67 1.93 18.46
CA ALA A 214 7.50 2.54 19.09
C ALA A 214 7.78 3.96 19.60
N ARG A 215 8.97 4.19 20.18
CA ARG A 215 9.41 5.51 20.65
C ARG A 215 9.53 6.52 19.50
N GLN A 216 10.10 6.13 18.36
CA GLN A 216 10.21 7.01 17.20
C GLN A 216 8.84 7.37 16.63
N LEU A 217 7.93 6.40 16.54
CA LEU A 217 6.56 6.62 16.08
C LEU A 217 5.80 7.59 17.00
N GLY A 218 5.84 7.37 18.30
CA GLY A 218 5.18 8.25 19.26
C GLY A 218 5.79 9.66 19.37
N ALA A 219 7.06 9.81 18.97
CA ALA A 219 7.74 11.12 18.94
C ALA A 219 7.70 11.80 17.57
N GLY A 220 7.10 11.18 16.54
CA GLY A 220 7.17 11.68 15.16
C GLY A 220 8.60 11.76 14.61
N ALA A 221 9.52 10.92 15.11
CA ALA A 221 10.95 10.96 14.80
C ALA A 221 11.36 9.89 13.80
N GLY A 222 12.49 10.08 13.13
CA GLY A 222 13.10 9.09 12.24
C GLY A 222 13.07 9.47 10.76
N GLY A 223 12.67 10.70 10.43
CA GLY A 223 12.70 11.22 9.06
C GLY A 223 11.48 10.80 8.23
N ALA A 224 11.60 10.97 6.92
CA ALA A 224 10.53 10.67 5.96
C ALA A 224 10.15 9.19 5.97
N ILE A 225 8.86 8.89 5.90
CA ILE A 225 8.29 7.54 5.93
C ILE A 225 7.12 7.43 4.96
N GLY A 226 7.07 6.37 4.17
CA GLY A 226 6.02 6.08 3.20
C GLY A 226 4.76 5.50 3.84
N LEU A 227 4.24 6.15 4.88
CA LEU A 227 3.01 5.77 5.56
C LEU A 227 2.36 7.02 6.13
N ASP A 228 1.09 7.23 5.81
CA ASP A 228 0.30 8.22 6.52
C ASP A 228 0.02 7.72 7.94
N LEU A 229 0.66 8.37 8.90
CA LEU A 229 0.51 8.06 10.32
C LEU A 229 -0.71 8.73 10.95
N ASN A 230 -1.33 9.70 10.26
CA ASN A 230 -2.49 10.46 10.76
C ASN A 230 -3.81 9.82 10.33
N HIS A 231 -3.79 8.93 9.35
CA HIS A 231 -5.00 8.27 8.87
C HIS A 231 -5.50 7.22 9.87
N PRO A 232 -6.74 7.31 10.37
CA PRO A 232 -7.29 6.30 11.26
C PRO A 232 -7.36 4.96 10.53
N SER A 233 -6.90 3.89 11.20
CA SER A 233 -7.10 2.53 10.69
C SER A 233 -8.59 2.21 10.74
N THR A 234 -9.23 2.10 9.59
CA THR A 234 -10.56 1.49 9.49
C THR A 234 -10.44 0.02 9.88
N SER A 235 -11.03 -0.34 11.00
CA SER A 235 -11.10 -1.73 11.53
C SER A 235 -12.27 -2.44 10.91
#